data_159cbdc1404256472f36ce448e7b36c9
#
_entry.id   159cbdc1404256472f36ce448e7b36c9
#
_cell.length_a   1.000
_cell.length_b   1.000
_cell.length_c   1.000
_cell.angle_alpha   90.00
_cell.angle_beta   90.00
_cell.angle_gamma   90.00
#
_symmetry.space_group_name_H-M   'P 1'
#
loop_
_entity.id
_entity.type
_entity.pdbx_description
1 polymer ?
#
loop_
_entity_poly.entity_id
_entity_poly.type
_entity_poly.pdbx_seq_one_letter_code
_entity_poly.pdbx_strand_id
1 'polypeptide(L)'
;AALELNPSAIMCLTGSILIDGQGQRMKRKSRDRWKETGEVKTFDGKEYVKHNLLYRNYVYNASMVLFKREVYDKLDKSFQQLRCAGDWQFWVEVAQEGKVVEVRRKLNYFRQHTNKVTSRSKYTGEGMFNTIDVMSYMFSCTDVGWYRKCLVRGECYRLIAKLPVSPDIRARLYVEARGKMGVLPVHYYLERINRILAFVIPFLPTHRKDKFK
;
A
#
# COMPACT_ATOMS: atom_id res chain seq x y z
N ALA A 1 8.54 -14.63 -18.61
CA ALA A 1 7.66 -15.79 -18.32
C ALA A 1 6.25 -15.35 -17.84
N ALA A 2 6.04 -14.82 -16.58
CA ALA A 2 4.67 -14.58 -16.08
C ALA A 2 3.89 -13.53 -16.87
N LEU A 3 4.52 -12.42 -17.28
CA LEU A 3 3.89 -11.40 -18.13
C LEU A 3 3.69 -11.88 -19.57
N GLU A 4 4.59 -12.68 -20.11
CA GLU A 4 4.49 -13.25 -21.46
C GLU A 4 3.33 -14.26 -21.54
N LEU A 5 3.16 -15.08 -20.51
CA LEU A 5 2.06 -16.04 -20.38
C LEU A 5 0.69 -15.37 -20.12
N ASN A 6 0.70 -14.07 -19.72
CA ASN A 6 -0.49 -13.29 -19.45
C ASN A 6 -0.45 -11.98 -20.23
N PRO A 7 -0.75 -11.96 -21.54
CA PRO A 7 -0.62 -10.77 -22.41
C PRO A 7 -1.40 -9.56 -21.93
N SER A 8 -2.54 -9.75 -21.25
CA SER A 8 -3.36 -8.68 -20.64
C SER A 8 -2.81 -8.16 -19.31
N ALA A 9 -1.78 -8.81 -18.75
CA ALA A 9 -1.13 -8.32 -17.53
C ALA A 9 -0.11 -7.23 -17.86
N ILE A 10 -0.14 -6.17 -17.06
CA ILE A 10 0.74 -5.02 -17.22
C ILE A 10 1.80 -4.96 -16.11
N MET A 11 1.57 -5.64 -15.01
CA MET A 11 2.43 -5.66 -13.85
C MET A 11 2.51 -7.06 -13.25
N CYS A 12 3.71 -7.48 -12.85
CA CYS A 12 3.97 -8.72 -12.14
C CYS A 12 4.73 -8.43 -10.85
N LEU A 13 4.25 -8.99 -9.73
CA LEU A 13 4.87 -8.85 -8.42
C LEU A 13 5.43 -10.17 -7.92
N THR A 14 6.55 -10.09 -7.19
CA THR A 14 7.17 -11.20 -6.48
C THR A 14 7.45 -10.82 -5.03
N GLY A 15 7.73 -11.79 -4.17
CA GLY A 15 8.20 -11.52 -2.82
C GLY A 15 9.70 -11.19 -2.78
N SER A 16 10.16 -10.64 -1.64
CA SER A 16 11.58 -10.35 -1.38
C SER A 16 12.09 -11.10 -0.17
N ILE A 17 13.36 -11.48 -0.20
CA ILE A 17 14.13 -11.97 0.94
C ILE A 17 14.81 -10.75 1.57
N LEU A 18 14.55 -10.50 2.87
CA LEU A 18 15.22 -9.41 3.58
C LEU A 18 16.65 -9.82 3.92
N ILE A 19 17.61 -8.96 3.60
CA ILE A 19 19.02 -9.11 3.97
C ILE A 19 19.53 -7.86 4.70
N ASP A 20 20.50 -8.02 5.55
CA ASP A 20 21.20 -6.92 6.23
C ASP A 20 22.29 -6.27 5.34
N GLY A 21 23.07 -5.36 5.92
CA GLY A 21 24.17 -4.67 5.23
C GLY A 21 25.25 -5.64 4.73
N GLN A 22 25.46 -6.75 5.42
CA GLN A 22 26.45 -7.79 5.11
C GLN A 22 25.92 -8.88 4.18
N GLY A 23 24.65 -8.79 3.75
CA GLY A 23 24.02 -9.78 2.87
C GLY A 23 23.43 -10.99 3.59
N GLN A 24 23.48 -11.03 4.93
CA GLN A 24 22.91 -12.12 5.70
C GLN A 24 21.38 -12.04 5.74
N ARG A 25 20.72 -13.19 5.66
CA ARG A 25 19.24 -13.24 5.73
C ARG A 25 18.76 -12.78 7.11
N MET A 26 17.84 -11.83 7.09
CA MET A 26 17.19 -11.36 8.31
C MET A 26 16.00 -12.26 8.66
N LYS A 27 15.72 -12.42 9.97
CA LYS A 27 14.49 -13.09 10.43
C LYS A 27 13.26 -12.39 9.83
N ARG A 28 12.28 -13.18 9.40
CA ARG A 28 11.02 -12.69 8.83
C ARG A 28 10.34 -11.72 9.79
N LYS A 29 10.05 -10.51 9.31
CA LYS A 29 9.22 -9.56 10.06
C LYS A 29 7.75 -9.92 9.85
N SER A 30 6.91 -9.67 10.86
CA SER A 30 5.46 -9.91 10.83
C SER A 30 4.71 -9.23 9.65
N ARG A 31 5.37 -8.28 8.98
CA ARG A 31 4.84 -7.56 7.82
C ARG A 31 5.04 -8.28 6.48
N ASP A 32 5.83 -9.33 6.43
CA ASP A 32 6.02 -10.13 5.23
C ASP A 32 4.73 -10.92 4.94
N ARG A 33 3.91 -10.38 4.03
CA ARG A 33 2.64 -10.99 3.63
C ARG A 33 2.81 -12.10 2.59
N TRP A 34 4.00 -12.18 1.98
CA TRP A 34 4.26 -13.16 0.95
C TRP A 34 4.50 -14.54 1.57
N LYS A 35 3.48 -15.38 1.51
CA LYS A 35 3.65 -16.81 1.72
C LYS A 35 4.19 -17.41 0.43
N GLU A 36 5.27 -18.12 0.54
CA GLU A 36 5.91 -18.80 -0.58
C GLU A 36 5.16 -20.11 -0.86
N THR A 37 4.22 -20.07 -1.81
CA THR A 37 3.40 -21.23 -2.22
C THR A 37 3.74 -21.70 -3.62
N GLY A 38 4.50 -20.90 -4.39
CA GLY A 38 4.78 -21.15 -5.79
C GLY A 38 3.63 -20.80 -6.74
N GLU A 39 2.44 -20.48 -6.21
CA GLU A 39 1.27 -20.13 -7.02
C GLU A 39 1.50 -18.86 -7.86
N VAL A 40 0.87 -18.82 -9.02
CA VAL A 40 0.74 -17.63 -9.86
C VAL A 40 -0.72 -17.23 -9.88
N LYS A 41 -1.04 -16.00 -9.45
CA LYS A 41 -2.40 -15.48 -9.41
C LYS A 41 -2.51 -14.22 -10.26
N THR A 42 -3.59 -14.12 -11.03
CA THR A 42 -3.90 -12.95 -11.84
C THR A 42 -5.12 -12.25 -11.28
N PHE A 43 -5.04 -10.93 -11.16
CA PHE A 43 -6.07 -10.06 -10.62
C PHE A 43 -6.45 -8.99 -11.63
N ASP A 44 -7.68 -8.54 -11.60
CA ASP A 44 -8.06 -7.26 -12.18
C ASP A 44 -7.32 -6.14 -11.43
N GLY A 45 -6.77 -5.16 -12.14
CA GLY A 45 -5.91 -4.17 -11.52
C GLY A 45 -6.65 -3.20 -10.59
N LYS A 46 -7.89 -2.81 -10.92
CA LYS A 46 -8.71 -1.95 -10.06
C LYS A 46 -9.10 -2.68 -8.78
N GLU A 47 -9.46 -3.96 -8.89
CA GLU A 47 -9.73 -4.80 -7.71
C GLU A 47 -8.44 -5.05 -6.91
N TYR A 48 -7.29 -5.14 -7.57
CA TYR A 48 -6.00 -5.24 -6.88
C TYR A 48 -5.71 -3.98 -6.05
N VAL A 49 -5.92 -2.78 -6.60
CA VAL A 49 -5.80 -1.52 -5.86
C VAL A 49 -6.73 -1.52 -4.65
N LYS A 50 -8.02 -1.80 -4.86
CA LYS A 50 -9.07 -1.79 -3.83
C LYS A 50 -8.80 -2.75 -2.66
N HIS A 51 -8.23 -3.90 -2.93
CA HIS A 51 -8.01 -4.94 -1.92
C HIS A 51 -6.59 -4.99 -1.37
N ASN A 52 -5.60 -4.61 -2.16
CA ASN A 52 -4.20 -4.79 -1.82
C ASN A 52 -3.44 -3.49 -1.56
N LEU A 53 -3.76 -2.39 -2.26
CA LEU A 53 -3.03 -1.14 -2.13
C LEU A 53 -3.76 -0.07 -1.31
N LEU A 54 -5.07 -0.17 -1.14
CA LEU A 54 -5.91 0.89 -0.57
C LEU A 54 -5.51 1.35 0.85
N TYR A 55 -5.01 0.46 1.67
CA TYR A 55 -4.66 0.77 3.07
C TYR A 55 -3.19 1.07 3.28
N ARG A 56 -2.32 0.55 2.44
CA ARG A 56 -0.86 0.65 2.55
C ARG A 56 -0.17 0.28 1.24
N ASN A 57 1.01 0.84 1.04
CA ASN A 57 1.92 0.32 0.05
C ASN A 57 2.46 -1.05 0.49
N TYR A 58 2.05 -2.09 -0.21
CA TYR A 58 2.60 -3.44 -0.03
C TYR A 58 3.72 -3.76 -1.03
N VAL A 59 3.93 -2.90 -2.00
CA VAL A 59 5.12 -2.92 -2.86
C VAL A 59 6.20 -2.09 -2.15
N TYR A 60 6.80 -2.67 -1.14
CA TYR A 60 7.77 -1.97 -0.28
C TYR A 60 9.20 -1.93 -0.85
N ASN A 61 9.40 -2.49 -2.03
CA ASN A 61 10.66 -2.50 -2.77
C ASN A 61 10.36 -2.55 -4.26
N ALA A 62 10.83 -1.58 -5.04
CA ALA A 62 10.63 -1.54 -6.49
C ALA A 62 11.13 -2.80 -7.21
N SER A 63 12.19 -3.44 -6.70
CA SER A 63 12.71 -4.71 -7.26
C SER A 63 11.74 -5.90 -7.13
N MET A 64 10.61 -5.73 -6.41
CA MET A 64 9.54 -6.74 -6.38
C MET A 64 8.69 -6.74 -7.65
N VAL A 65 8.79 -5.72 -8.49
CA VAL A 65 7.85 -5.48 -9.59
C VAL A 65 8.58 -5.46 -10.92
N LEU A 66 7.98 -6.13 -11.89
CA LEU A 66 8.24 -5.97 -13.31
C LEU A 66 6.96 -5.45 -13.94
N PHE A 67 7.02 -4.38 -14.72
CA PHE A 67 5.87 -3.81 -15.42
C PHE A 67 6.20 -3.50 -16.88
N LYS A 68 5.18 -3.40 -17.73
CA LYS A 68 5.34 -3.06 -19.13
C LYS A 68 5.63 -1.57 -19.29
N ARG A 69 6.72 -1.24 -19.98
CA ARG A 69 7.17 0.15 -20.18
C ARG A 69 6.10 1.03 -20.84
N GLU A 70 5.35 0.51 -21.78
CA GLU A 70 4.28 1.21 -22.46
C GLU A 70 3.21 1.81 -21.55
N VAL A 71 3.05 1.23 -20.34
CA VAL A 71 2.13 1.76 -19.33
C VAL A 71 2.66 3.06 -18.74
N TYR A 72 3.97 3.15 -18.49
CA TYR A 72 4.60 4.35 -17.94
C TYR A 72 4.36 5.58 -18.80
N ASP A 73 4.32 5.42 -20.11
CA ASP A 73 4.15 6.53 -21.05
C ASP A 73 2.73 7.11 -21.03
N LYS A 74 1.75 6.33 -20.53
CA LYS A 74 0.34 6.72 -20.38
C LYS A 74 0.00 7.40 -19.06
N LEU A 75 0.87 7.26 -18.03
CA LEU A 75 0.61 7.84 -16.71
C LEU A 75 0.72 9.37 -16.72
N ASP A 76 -0.08 10.01 -15.87
CA ASP A 76 -0.03 11.47 -15.67
C ASP A 76 1.23 11.95 -14.95
N LYS A 77 1.95 11.02 -14.31
CA LYS A 77 3.21 11.22 -13.58
C LYS A 77 3.09 12.12 -12.35
N SER A 78 1.88 12.34 -11.83
CA SER A 78 1.66 13.12 -10.61
C SER A 78 2.36 12.52 -9.38
N PHE A 79 2.61 11.21 -9.40
CA PHE A 79 3.39 10.52 -8.38
C PHE A 79 4.79 11.11 -8.16
N GLN A 80 5.38 11.79 -9.16
CA GLN A 80 6.71 12.41 -9.07
C GLN A 80 6.74 13.62 -8.11
N GLN A 81 5.59 14.22 -7.82
CA GLN A 81 5.45 15.33 -6.88
C GLN A 81 5.50 14.86 -5.41
N LEU A 82 5.36 13.56 -5.17
CA LEU A 82 5.32 12.96 -3.84
C LEU A 82 6.68 12.41 -3.44
N ARG A 83 7.34 13.10 -2.51
CA ARG A 83 8.69 12.71 -2.07
C ARG A 83 8.76 11.39 -1.31
N CYS A 84 7.73 11.05 -0.52
CA CYS A 84 7.77 9.92 0.41
C CYS A 84 6.82 8.75 0.08
N ALA A 85 5.87 8.94 -0.82
CA ALA A 85 4.85 7.95 -1.18
C ALA A 85 4.59 7.91 -2.70
N GLY A 86 5.46 8.52 -3.50
CA GLY A 86 5.34 8.53 -4.95
C GLY A 86 5.39 7.13 -5.56
N ASP A 87 6.20 6.24 -4.99
CA ASP A 87 6.24 4.83 -5.37
C ASP A 87 4.87 4.15 -5.15
N TRP A 88 4.17 4.46 -4.07
CA TRP A 88 2.85 3.90 -3.82
C TRP A 88 1.82 4.37 -4.85
N GLN A 89 1.76 5.67 -5.11
CA GLN A 89 0.87 6.21 -6.14
C GLN A 89 1.20 5.64 -7.53
N PHE A 90 2.48 5.56 -7.87
CA PHE A 90 2.93 4.94 -9.11
C PHE A 90 2.40 3.50 -9.29
N TRP A 91 2.48 2.66 -8.26
CA TRP A 91 1.94 1.30 -8.33
C TRP A 91 0.41 1.27 -8.44
N VAL A 92 -0.28 2.23 -7.84
CA VAL A 92 -1.73 2.39 -7.98
C VAL A 92 -2.07 2.76 -9.42
N GLU A 93 -1.39 3.74 -10.00
CA GLU A 93 -1.60 4.19 -11.38
C GLU A 93 -1.33 3.05 -12.38
N VAL A 94 -0.17 2.40 -12.26
CA VAL A 94 0.18 1.25 -13.11
C VAL A 94 -0.87 0.15 -13.01
N ALA A 95 -1.28 -0.24 -11.79
CA ALA A 95 -2.22 -1.35 -11.61
C ALA A 95 -3.58 -1.09 -12.28
N GLN A 96 -4.02 0.15 -12.40
CA GLN A 96 -5.31 0.50 -13.01
C GLN A 96 -5.34 0.29 -14.53
N GLU A 97 -4.19 0.22 -15.19
CA GLU A 97 -4.07 0.12 -16.63
C GLU A 97 -4.28 -1.32 -17.17
N GLY A 98 -4.43 -2.31 -16.29
CA GLY A 98 -4.65 -3.68 -16.74
C GLY A 98 -4.61 -4.71 -15.61
N LYS A 99 -4.28 -5.95 -15.95
CA LYS A 99 -4.20 -7.03 -14.95
C LYS A 99 -2.86 -7.05 -14.22
N VAL A 100 -2.92 -7.50 -12.97
CA VAL A 100 -1.76 -7.67 -12.08
C VAL A 100 -1.54 -9.15 -11.81
N VAL A 101 -0.30 -9.61 -11.99
CA VAL A 101 0.10 -10.99 -11.68
C VAL A 101 0.91 -11.01 -10.39
N GLU A 102 0.54 -11.84 -9.44
CA GLU A 102 1.37 -12.17 -8.27
C GLU A 102 2.00 -13.55 -8.46
N VAL A 103 3.32 -13.60 -8.44
CA VAL A 103 4.09 -14.86 -8.36
C VAL A 103 4.46 -15.07 -6.89
N ARG A 104 3.86 -16.06 -6.24
CA ARG A 104 4.03 -16.35 -4.81
C ARG A 104 5.37 -17.02 -4.49
N ARG A 105 6.45 -16.43 -5.03
CA ARG A 105 7.85 -16.81 -4.79
C ARG A 105 8.65 -15.57 -4.43
N LYS A 106 9.73 -15.74 -3.67
CA LYS A 106 10.68 -14.68 -3.32
C LYS A 106 11.84 -14.71 -4.30
N LEU A 107 11.82 -13.82 -5.27
CA LEU A 107 12.76 -13.82 -6.40
C LEU A 107 13.80 -12.70 -6.36
N ASN A 108 13.79 -11.87 -5.31
CA ASN A 108 14.78 -10.81 -5.14
C ASN A 108 15.24 -10.67 -3.68
N TYR A 109 16.34 -9.98 -3.48
CA TYR A 109 16.87 -9.62 -2.17
C TYR A 109 16.61 -8.15 -1.90
N PHE A 110 16.07 -7.84 -0.70
CA PHE A 110 15.86 -6.48 -0.26
C PHE A 110 16.79 -6.14 0.90
N ARG A 111 17.85 -5.38 0.61
CA ARG A 111 18.85 -4.95 1.60
C ARG A 111 18.28 -3.90 2.53
N GLN A 112 18.46 -4.13 3.81
CA GLN A 112 18.04 -3.19 4.85
C GLN A 112 19.24 -2.40 5.34
N HIS A 113 19.18 -1.07 5.17
CA HIS A 113 20.19 -0.14 5.68
C HIS A 113 19.70 0.54 6.96
N THR A 114 20.60 0.97 7.83
CA THR A 114 20.28 1.71 9.05
C THR A 114 19.79 3.14 8.73
N ASN A 115 20.38 3.79 7.74
CA ASN A 115 20.05 5.15 7.31
C ASN A 115 18.98 5.17 6.23
N LYS A 116 17.70 5.07 6.64
CA LYS A 116 16.57 5.13 5.70
C LYS A 116 15.96 6.52 5.66
N VAL A 117 15.69 7.04 4.45
CA VAL A 117 14.91 8.28 4.23
C VAL A 117 13.58 8.25 4.99
N THR A 118 12.91 7.09 5.00
CA THR A 118 11.67 6.84 5.75
C THR A 118 11.78 7.08 7.25
N SER A 119 12.97 7.02 7.83
CA SER A 119 13.14 7.28 9.27
C SER A 119 13.00 8.76 9.59
N ARG A 120 13.56 9.65 8.75
CA ARG A 120 13.51 11.11 8.94
C ARG A 120 12.11 11.67 8.67
N SER A 121 11.42 11.20 7.64
CA SER A 121 10.08 11.66 7.27
C SER A 121 9.00 11.37 8.32
N LYS A 122 9.24 10.43 9.23
CA LYS A 122 8.32 10.14 10.35
C LYS A 122 8.22 11.26 11.36
N TYR A 123 9.32 11.99 11.61
CA TYR A 123 9.37 13.06 12.59
C TYR A 123 8.88 14.40 12.01
N THR A 124 9.01 14.60 10.70
CA THR A 124 8.53 15.81 10.00
C THR A 124 7.05 15.74 9.63
N GLY A 125 6.45 14.55 9.66
CA GLY A 125 5.08 14.31 9.19
C GLY A 125 4.95 14.26 7.66
N GLU A 126 5.99 14.57 6.89
CA GLU A 126 5.97 14.63 5.42
C GLU A 126 5.46 13.34 4.78
N GLY A 127 5.94 12.19 5.26
CA GLY A 127 5.48 10.88 4.78
C GLY A 127 3.99 10.64 5.04
N MET A 128 3.41 11.26 6.08
CA MET A 128 1.98 11.12 6.35
C MET A 128 1.13 12.07 5.49
N PHE A 129 1.61 13.30 5.21
CA PHE A 129 0.95 14.18 4.24
C PHE A 129 0.86 13.48 2.88
N ASN A 130 1.95 12.96 2.36
CA ASN A 130 1.92 12.21 1.09
C ASN A 130 1.08 10.94 1.16
N THR A 131 1.02 10.26 2.30
CA THR A 131 0.10 9.11 2.51
C THR A 131 -1.36 9.53 2.37
N ILE A 132 -1.74 10.70 2.93
CA ILE A 132 -3.08 11.27 2.80
C ILE A 132 -3.39 11.58 1.32
N ASP A 133 -2.42 12.14 0.60
CA ASP A 133 -2.56 12.44 -0.84
C ASP A 133 -2.86 11.18 -1.65
N VAL A 134 -2.06 10.13 -1.47
CA VAL A 134 -2.26 8.84 -2.17
C VAL A 134 -3.59 8.19 -1.82
N MET A 135 -3.99 8.20 -0.53
CA MET A 135 -5.28 7.66 -0.12
C MET A 135 -6.46 8.45 -0.72
N SER A 136 -6.35 9.78 -0.77
CA SER A 136 -7.34 10.66 -1.40
C SER A 136 -7.42 10.41 -2.91
N TYR A 137 -6.27 10.29 -3.58
CA TYR A 137 -6.20 9.94 -4.99
C TYR A 137 -6.91 8.60 -5.28
N MET A 138 -6.66 7.56 -4.47
CA MET A 138 -7.36 6.28 -4.64
C MET A 138 -8.88 6.40 -4.47
N PHE A 139 -9.37 7.31 -3.63
CA PHE A 139 -10.81 7.54 -3.49
C PHE A 139 -11.45 8.19 -4.73
N SER A 140 -10.70 8.93 -5.52
CA SER A 140 -11.18 9.56 -6.76
C SER A 140 -11.12 8.61 -7.96
N CYS A 141 -10.11 7.74 -8.03
CA CYS A 141 -9.84 6.91 -9.20
C CYS A 141 -10.28 5.45 -9.08
N THR A 142 -10.75 5.01 -7.89
CA THR A 142 -11.16 3.63 -7.64
C THR A 142 -12.56 3.62 -7.04
N ASP A 143 -13.44 2.77 -7.55
CA ASP A 143 -14.77 2.56 -6.95
C ASP A 143 -14.64 1.83 -5.61
N VAL A 144 -14.48 2.64 -4.56
CA VAL A 144 -14.39 2.17 -3.18
C VAL A 144 -15.74 2.40 -2.49
N GLY A 145 -16.45 1.33 -2.20
CA GLY A 145 -17.72 1.41 -1.49
C GLY A 145 -17.61 2.15 -0.14
N TRP A 146 -18.69 2.82 0.27
CA TRP A 146 -18.76 3.68 1.46
C TRP A 146 -18.14 3.05 2.72
N TYR A 147 -18.52 1.80 3.02
CA TYR A 147 -18.03 1.12 4.22
C TYR A 147 -16.49 0.99 4.22
N ARG A 148 -15.91 0.62 3.10
CA ARG A 148 -14.47 0.49 2.96
C ARG A 148 -13.77 1.85 3.06
N LYS A 149 -14.37 2.92 2.51
CA LYS A 149 -13.90 4.31 2.72
C LYS A 149 -13.86 4.67 4.20
N CYS A 150 -14.87 4.30 4.98
CA CYS A 150 -14.88 4.53 6.43
C CYS A 150 -13.72 3.80 7.14
N LEU A 151 -13.42 2.56 6.75
CA LEU A 151 -12.30 1.81 7.35
C LEU A 151 -10.94 2.42 7.00
N VAL A 152 -10.75 2.89 5.76
CA VAL A 152 -9.52 3.60 5.35
C VAL A 152 -9.33 4.91 6.11
N ARG A 153 -10.41 5.67 6.28
CA ARG A 153 -10.41 6.89 7.11
C ARG A 153 -10.01 6.58 8.57
N GLY A 154 -10.54 5.49 9.12
CA GLY A 154 -10.18 5.03 10.47
C GLY A 154 -8.71 4.62 10.59
N GLU A 155 -8.18 3.91 9.61
CA GLU A 155 -6.76 3.57 9.55
C GLU A 155 -5.88 4.83 9.41
N CYS A 156 -6.28 5.79 8.56
CA CYS A 156 -5.59 7.07 8.41
C CYS A 156 -5.55 7.83 9.75
N TYR A 157 -6.68 7.95 10.45
CA TYR A 157 -6.73 8.56 11.79
C TYR A 157 -5.78 7.88 12.77
N ARG A 158 -5.77 6.56 12.80
CA ARG A 158 -4.89 5.75 13.65
C ARG A 158 -3.41 5.96 13.33
N LEU A 159 -3.07 6.06 12.06
CA LEU A 159 -1.68 6.31 11.64
C LEU A 159 -1.21 7.68 12.11
N ILE A 160 -2.01 8.73 11.96
CA ILE A 160 -1.71 10.09 12.45
C ILE A 160 -1.53 10.08 13.97
N ALA A 161 -2.43 9.42 14.71
CA ALA A 161 -2.37 9.35 16.18
C ALA A 161 -1.07 8.72 16.69
N LYS A 162 -0.49 7.79 15.96
CA LYS A 162 0.72 7.03 16.34
C LYS A 162 2.03 7.62 15.84
N LEU A 163 1.98 8.71 15.07
CA LEU A 163 3.19 9.34 14.57
C LEU A 163 3.96 10.04 15.71
N PRO A 164 5.29 9.91 15.76
CA PRO A 164 6.14 10.64 16.72
C PRO A 164 6.42 12.07 16.23
N VAL A 165 5.37 12.88 16.05
CA VAL A 165 5.43 14.27 15.59
C VAL A 165 4.96 15.22 16.70
N SER A 166 5.30 16.52 16.59
CA SER A 166 4.80 17.54 17.50
C SER A 166 3.27 17.65 17.44
N PRO A 167 2.64 18.20 18.52
CA PRO A 167 1.19 18.44 18.53
C PRO A 167 0.70 19.28 17.34
N ASP A 168 1.45 20.31 16.95
CA ASP A 168 1.10 21.22 15.84
C ASP A 168 1.09 20.48 14.49
N ILE A 169 2.14 19.69 14.22
CA ILE A 169 2.19 18.86 13.00
C ILE A 169 1.03 17.86 13.00
N ARG A 170 0.73 17.25 14.14
CA ARG A 170 -0.40 16.31 14.27
C ARG A 170 -1.74 16.97 14.00
N ALA A 171 -1.96 18.18 14.53
CA ALA A 171 -3.16 18.95 14.28
C ALA A 171 -3.32 19.27 12.77
N ARG A 172 -2.25 19.73 12.12
CA ARG A 172 -2.24 19.98 10.68
C ARG A 172 -2.56 18.72 9.86
N LEU A 173 -2.03 17.57 10.24
CA LEU A 173 -2.33 16.28 9.58
C LEU A 173 -3.81 15.91 9.70
N TYR A 174 -4.44 16.15 10.85
CA TYR A 174 -5.89 15.91 10.99
C TYR A 174 -6.73 16.87 10.16
N VAL A 175 -6.34 18.14 10.09
CA VAL A 175 -7.02 19.14 9.23
C VAL A 175 -6.92 18.70 7.76
N GLU A 176 -5.74 18.34 7.30
CA GLU A 176 -5.50 17.86 5.93
C GLU A 176 -6.31 16.61 5.61
N ALA A 177 -6.25 15.60 6.48
CA ALA A 177 -7.00 14.35 6.31
C ALA A 177 -8.52 14.57 6.32
N ARG A 178 -9.00 15.51 7.14
CA ARG A 178 -10.42 15.91 7.15
C ARG A 178 -10.81 16.60 5.85
N GLY A 179 -10.02 17.56 5.39
CA GLY A 179 -10.29 18.30 4.15
C GLY A 179 -10.30 17.39 2.91
N LYS A 180 -9.29 16.54 2.76
CA LYS A 180 -9.14 15.70 1.56
C LYS A 180 -10.02 14.46 1.54
N MET A 181 -10.28 13.84 2.69
CA MET A 181 -10.96 12.55 2.76
C MET A 181 -12.16 12.51 3.70
N GLY A 182 -12.45 13.57 4.46
CA GLY A 182 -13.50 13.58 5.47
C GLY A 182 -13.17 12.68 6.68
N VAL A 183 -11.88 12.60 7.08
CA VAL A 183 -11.47 11.80 8.24
C VAL A 183 -11.98 12.41 9.54
N LEU A 184 -12.66 11.60 10.36
CA LEU A 184 -13.22 11.98 11.66
C LEU A 184 -12.85 10.95 12.73
N PRO A 185 -12.87 11.31 14.03
CA PRO A 185 -12.58 10.37 15.12
C PRO A 185 -13.47 9.12 15.12
N VAL A 186 -14.75 9.25 14.72
CA VAL A 186 -15.69 8.13 14.66
C VAL A 186 -15.20 7.00 13.74
N HIS A 187 -14.50 7.32 12.65
CA HIS A 187 -13.97 6.33 11.74
C HIS A 187 -12.92 5.43 12.40
N TYR A 188 -12.15 5.97 13.37
CA TYR A 188 -11.19 5.19 14.15
C TYR A 188 -11.90 4.09 14.96
N TYR A 189 -12.99 4.43 15.62
CA TYR A 189 -13.76 3.44 16.39
C TYR A 189 -14.42 2.40 15.48
N LEU A 190 -14.99 2.82 14.35
CA LEU A 190 -15.56 1.91 13.35
C LEU A 190 -14.50 0.92 12.83
N GLU A 191 -13.30 1.37 12.51
CA GLU A 191 -12.21 0.52 12.05
C GLU A 191 -11.78 -0.47 13.15
N ARG A 192 -11.71 -0.01 14.41
CA ARG A 192 -11.38 -0.86 15.56
C ARG A 192 -12.41 -1.97 15.77
N ILE A 193 -13.69 -1.61 15.75
CA ILE A 193 -14.80 -2.57 15.88
C ILE A 193 -14.76 -3.56 14.73
N ASN A 194 -14.65 -3.08 13.48
CA ASN A 194 -14.52 -3.95 12.31
C ASN A 194 -13.37 -4.93 12.44
N ARG A 195 -12.23 -4.49 12.95
CA ARG A 195 -11.04 -5.33 13.14
C ARG A 195 -11.30 -6.46 14.14
N ILE A 196 -12.03 -6.20 15.21
CA ILE A 196 -12.43 -7.21 16.19
C ILE A 196 -13.42 -8.17 15.56
N LEU A 197 -14.49 -7.67 14.95
CA LEU A 197 -15.52 -8.49 14.31
C LEU A 197 -14.96 -9.37 13.19
N ALA A 198 -13.93 -8.92 12.49
CA ALA A 198 -13.31 -9.69 11.42
C ALA A 198 -12.56 -10.97 11.90
N PHE A 199 -12.38 -11.16 13.21
CA PHE A 199 -11.93 -12.45 13.77
C PHE A 199 -13.06 -13.49 13.71
N VAL A 200 -14.29 -13.05 13.93
CA VAL A 200 -15.48 -13.94 13.97
C VAL A 200 -16.14 -14.01 12.59
N ILE A 201 -16.19 -12.86 11.88
CA ILE A 201 -16.85 -12.71 10.59
C ILE A 201 -15.78 -12.66 9.48
N PRO A 202 -15.51 -13.77 8.77
CA PRO A 202 -14.37 -13.89 7.86
C PRO A 202 -14.49 -13.03 6.58
N PHE A 203 -15.69 -12.63 6.18
CA PHE A 203 -15.93 -11.82 4.99
C PHE A 203 -15.81 -10.30 5.21
N LEU A 204 -15.67 -9.84 6.45
CA LEU A 204 -15.45 -8.42 6.72
C LEU A 204 -14.12 -7.94 6.13
N PRO A 205 -14.09 -6.77 5.45
CA PRO A 205 -12.87 -6.22 4.87
C PRO A 205 -11.87 -5.83 5.95
N THR A 206 -10.62 -6.25 5.78
CA THR A 206 -9.52 -5.83 6.64
C THR A 206 -8.26 -5.64 5.81
N HIS A 207 -7.38 -4.74 6.24
CA HIS A 207 -6.06 -4.55 5.63
C HIS A 207 -5.08 -5.71 5.88
N ARG A 208 -5.44 -6.68 6.74
CA ARG A 208 -4.57 -7.80 7.13
C ARG A 208 -4.86 -9.10 6.39
N LYS A 209 -6.06 -9.24 5.86
CA LYS A 209 -6.47 -10.46 5.16
C LYS A 209 -6.15 -10.31 3.69
N ASP A 210 -5.35 -11.21 3.19
CA ASP A 210 -5.21 -11.45 1.76
C ASP A 210 -6.53 -12.09 1.29
N LYS A 211 -7.42 -11.27 0.74
CA LYS A 211 -8.79 -11.68 0.44
C LYS A 211 -9.00 -12.20 -0.97
N PHE A 212 -7.96 -12.18 -1.75
CA PHE A 212 -7.96 -12.93 -3.00
C PHE A 212 -7.58 -14.38 -2.69
N LYS A 213 -8.59 -15.21 -2.46
CA LYS A 213 -8.46 -16.66 -2.44
C LYS A 213 -8.46 -17.21 -3.83
#